data_b9e06338c8b7ab83edf568f9a42223ad
#
_entry.id   b9e06338c8b7ab83edf568f9a42223ad
#
_cell.length_a   1.000
_cell.length_b   1.000
_cell.length_c   1.000
_cell.angle_alpha   90.00
_cell.angle_beta   90.00
_cell.angle_gamma   90.00
#
_symmetry.space_group_name_H-M   'P 1'
#
loop_
_entity.id
_entity.type
_entity.pdbx_description
1 polymer ?
#
loop_
_entity_poly.entity_id
_entity_poly.type
_entity_poly.pdbx_seq_one_letter_code
_entity_poly.pdbx_strand_id
1 'polypeptide(L)'
;EGTVLDRIPPRARVRRNAPIELPHVMLLIDDPEKTVIEPLTAAADKMESVYDFDLMENGGHIKGYKLSAAQIDAVADALTGLTSDEAMKSKYGVSGVAPLLFAVGDGNHSLATAKACYEEQKKGKTPEEYLALPSRYALVEVVNNHDDALQFEPIHRVLFGVDHKKFMEEFKKFYPNAHEGKGDGHVIEVCWNGHDGSVTVPDPKVQLAVGTLQTFIDEYLKQFGGEVDYIHGDEVTRELGSKEGNMGLLLPAMGKEQLFKTVMADGVLPRKTFSMGHAQDKRYYVEAR
;
A
#
# COMPACT_ATOMS: atom_id res chain seq x y z
N GLU A 1 -1.51 -4.83 1.07
CA GLU A 1 -2.02 -6.07 0.49
C GLU A 1 -1.30 -7.30 1.06
N GLY A 2 -1.91 -8.47 0.98
CA GLY A 2 -1.32 -9.72 1.44
C GLY A 2 -0.14 -10.15 0.58
N THR A 3 0.85 -10.82 1.19
CA THR A 3 2.00 -11.38 0.48
C THR A 3 1.60 -12.65 -0.30
N VAL A 4 1.91 -12.69 -1.58
CA VAL A 4 1.74 -13.90 -2.42
C VAL A 4 2.87 -14.87 -2.13
N LEU A 5 2.57 -15.98 -1.45
CA LEU A 5 3.58 -16.92 -0.93
C LEU A 5 4.44 -17.54 -2.03
N ASP A 6 3.87 -17.84 -3.20
CA ASP A 6 4.58 -18.44 -4.34
C ASP A 6 5.69 -17.53 -4.92
N ARG A 7 5.64 -16.23 -4.61
CA ARG A 7 6.66 -15.27 -5.02
C ARG A 7 7.88 -15.24 -4.10
N ILE A 8 7.84 -15.86 -2.92
CA ILE A 8 8.94 -15.86 -1.94
C ILE A 8 10.08 -16.80 -2.36
N PRO A 9 9.87 -18.08 -2.74
CA PRO A 9 10.95 -19.00 -3.02
C PRO A 9 11.93 -18.53 -4.11
N PRO A 10 11.49 -18.02 -5.29
CA PRO A 10 12.41 -17.54 -6.31
C PRO A 10 13.24 -16.33 -5.84
N ARG A 11 12.64 -15.42 -5.05
CA ARG A 11 13.33 -14.27 -4.47
C ARG A 11 14.34 -14.69 -3.40
N ALA A 12 13.99 -15.65 -2.53
CA ALA A 12 14.88 -16.19 -1.52
C ALA A 12 16.12 -16.85 -2.12
N ARG A 13 15.99 -17.52 -3.28
CA ARG A 13 17.15 -18.11 -3.98
C ARG A 13 18.16 -17.06 -4.41
N VAL A 14 17.68 -15.90 -4.89
CA VAL A 14 18.56 -14.79 -5.28
C VAL A 14 19.19 -14.14 -4.03
N ARG A 15 18.37 -13.85 -3.02
CA ARG A 15 18.80 -13.11 -1.81
C ARG A 15 19.76 -13.89 -0.91
N ARG A 16 19.59 -15.21 -0.79
CA ARG A 16 20.32 -16.06 0.17
C ARG A 16 21.83 -15.89 0.13
N ASN A 17 22.41 -15.72 -1.05
CA ASN A 17 23.85 -15.64 -1.27
C ASN A 17 24.27 -14.28 -1.89
N ALA A 18 23.39 -13.30 -1.88
CA ALA A 18 23.70 -11.98 -2.41
C ALA A 18 24.72 -11.27 -1.48
N PRO A 19 25.84 -10.77 -2.01
CA PRO A 19 26.82 -10.05 -1.22
C PRO A 19 26.36 -8.64 -0.84
N ILE A 20 25.35 -8.12 -1.52
CA ILE A 20 24.75 -6.81 -1.32
C ILE A 20 23.26 -6.87 -1.59
N GLU A 21 22.50 -6.12 -0.85
CA GLU A 21 21.06 -5.94 -1.04
C GLU A 21 20.76 -4.45 -1.23
N LEU A 22 19.92 -4.15 -2.21
CA LEU A 22 19.38 -2.83 -2.50
C LEU A 22 17.84 -2.90 -2.35
N PRO A 23 17.32 -3.18 -1.16
CA PRO A 23 15.88 -3.31 -0.97
C PRO A 23 15.22 -1.93 -0.99
N HIS A 24 14.05 -1.85 -1.59
CA HIS A 24 13.14 -0.74 -1.39
C HIS A 24 11.94 -1.25 -0.60
N VAL A 25 11.96 -1.03 0.70
CA VAL A 25 10.85 -1.33 1.61
C VAL A 25 10.43 -0.04 2.26
N MET A 26 9.25 0.44 1.91
CA MET A 26 8.67 1.65 2.46
C MET A 26 7.71 1.29 3.59
N LEU A 27 7.99 1.78 4.78
CA LEU A 27 7.11 1.71 5.94
C LEU A 27 6.44 3.07 6.14
N LEU A 28 5.13 3.09 6.11
CA LEU A 28 4.35 4.28 6.42
C LEU A 28 4.07 4.36 7.91
N ILE A 29 4.14 5.58 8.46
CA ILE A 29 3.67 5.93 9.80
C ILE A 29 2.50 6.91 9.70
N ASP A 30 1.57 6.84 10.65
CA ASP A 30 0.44 7.76 10.75
C ASP A 30 0.72 8.85 11.80
N ASP A 31 1.46 9.87 11.36
CA ASP A 31 1.91 11.00 12.19
C ASP A 31 1.37 12.35 11.66
N PRO A 32 0.07 12.65 11.90
CA PRO A 32 -0.54 13.89 11.44
C PRO A 32 0.08 15.15 12.07
N GLU A 33 0.65 15.03 13.28
CA GLU A 33 1.30 16.12 13.99
C GLU A 33 2.76 16.35 13.56
N LYS A 34 3.28 15.53 12.61
CA LYS A 34 4.61 15.69 12.04
C LYS A 34 5.73 15.71 13.08
N THR A 35 5.70 14.73 13.98
CA THR A 35 6.61 14.68 15.16
C THR A 35 7.86 13.83 14.96
N VAL A 36 7.90 12.98 13.92
CA VAL A 36 8.98 12.01 13.69
C VAL A 36 9.98 12.49 12.63
N ILE A 37 9.54 12.67 11.40
CA ILE A 37 10.42 12.95 10.23
C ILE A 37 10.69 14.46 10.09
N GLU A 38 9.68 15.27 10.19
CA GLU A 38 9.74 16.69 9.89
C GLU A 38 10.69 17.49 10.82
N PRO A 39 10.84 17.17 12.12
CA PRO A 39 11.85 17.81 12.97
C PRO A 39 13.29 17.53 12.49
N LEU A 40 13.56 16.37 11.91
CA LEU A 40 14.86 16.04 11.33
C LEU A 40 15.11 16.85 10.07
N THR A 41 14.11 16.96 9.20
CA THR A 41 14.18 17.79 7.99
C THR A 41 14.46 19.25 8.34
N ALA A 42 13.81 19.79 9.37
CA ALA A 42 14.03 21.16 9.84
C ALA A 42 15.44 21.39 10.44
N ALA A 43 16.10 20.32 10.90
CA ALA A 43 17.44 20.36 11.47
C ALA A 43 18.55 19.95 10.47
N ALA A 44 18.21 19.63 9.24
CA ALA A 44 19.11 19.01 8.24
C ALA A 44 20.42 19.80 8.02
N ASP A 45 20.35 21.14 7.97
CA ASP A 45 21.53 22.00 7.77
C ASP A 45 22.58 21.90 8.90
N LYS A 46 22.20 21.33 10.05
CA LYS A 46 23.09 21.13 11.22
C LYS A 46 23.60 19.70 11.33
N MET A 47 23.24 18.84 10.39
CA MET A 47 23.56 17.42 10.40
C MET A 47 24.76 17.13 9.48
N GLU A 48 25.42 16.00 9.72
CA GLU A 48 26.48 15.49 8.85
C GLU A 48 25.87 15.07 7.51
N SER A 49 26.24 15.74 6.42
CA SER A 49 25.83 15.35 5.07
C SER A 49 26.62 14.13 4.62
N VAL A 50 25.93 13.11 4.16
CA VAL A 50 26.51 11.85 3.65
C VAL A 50 26.59 11.87 2.14
N TYR A 51 25.58 12.38 1.48
CA TYR A 51 25.53 12.57 0.03
C TYR A 51 24.60 13.73 -0.34
N ASP A 52 24.89 14.33 -1.50
CA ASP A 52 24.15 15.46 -2.07
C ASP A 52 24.43 15.48 -3.58
N PHE A 53 23.51 14.94 -4.42
CA PHE A 53 23.72 14.82 -5.86
C PHE A 53 22.42 14.69 -6.65
N ASP A 54 22.51 14.94 -7.96
CA ASP A 54 21.40 14.75 -8.89
C ASP A 54 21.33 13.30 -9.33
N LEU A 55 20.10 12.74 -9.33
CA LEU A 55 19.83 11.40 -9.83
C LEU A 55 19.86 11.38 -11.37
N MET A 56 20.31 10.25 -11.94
CA MET A 56 20.31 10.02 -13.39
C MET A 56 18.89 10.04 -13.95
N GLU A 57 18.77 10.15 -15.29
CA GLU A 57 17.49 10.11 -16.01
C GLU A 57 16.47 11.15 -15.52
N ASN A 58 16.95 12.35 -15.15
CA ASN A 58 16.12 13.41 -14.58
C ASN A 58 15.34 12.99 -13.34
N GLY A 59 15.88 12.03 -12.56
CA GLY A 59 15.26 11.47 -11.37
C GLY A 59 15.09 12.45 -10.20
N GLY A 60 15.55 13.70 -10.36
CA GLY A 60 15.53 14.73 -9.33
C GLY A 60 16.84 14.78 -8.55
N HIS A 61 16.80 15.39 -7.39
CA HIS A 61 17.93 15.61 -6.51
C HIS A 61 17.74 14.89 -5.18
N ILE A 62 18.80 14.32 -4.61
CA ILE A 62 18.75 13.62 -3.33
C ILE A 62 19.85 14.11 -2.39
N LYS A 63 19.48 14.33 -1.12
CA LYS A 63 20.39 14.64 -0.02
C LYS A 63 20.19 13.66 1.12
N GLY A 64 21.28 13.15 1.66
CA GLY A 64 21.27 12.26 2.82
C GLY A 64 22.06 12.83 3.98
N TYR A 65 21.55 12.65 5.18
CA TYR A 65 22.13 13.14 6.41
C TYR A 65 22.21 12.01 7.45
N LYS A 66 23.31 11.98 8.20
CA LYS A 66 23.50 11.01 9.27
C LYS A 66 22.92 11.52 10.57
N LEU A 67 22.10 10.71 11.21
CA LEU A 67 21.55 11.01 12.53
C LEU A 67 22.62 10.80 13.62
N SER A 68 22.66 11.72 14.58
CA SER A 68 23.36 11.53 15.85
C SER A 68 22.60 10.55 16.75
N ALA A 69 23.28 10.00 17.78
CA ALA A 69 22.63 9.12 18.76
C ALA A 69 21.42 9.79 19.43
N ALA A 70 21.54 11.07 19.79
CA ALA A 70 20.40 11.80 20.39
C ALA A 70 19.20 11.96 19.44
N GLN A 71 19.45 12.13 18.14
CA GLN A 71 18.38 12.17 17.15
C GLN A 71 17.73 10.79 16.94
N ILE A 72 18.52 9.72 16.97
CA ILE A 72 17.98 8.34 16.91
C ILE A 72 17.09 8.08 18.12
N ASP A 73 17.52 8.45 19.33
CA ASP A 73 16.71 8.31 20.55
C ASP A 73 15.41 9.13 20.44
N ALA A 74 15.49 10.38 19.97
CA ALA A 74 14.31 11.23 19.78
C ALA A 74 13.31 10.63 18.77
N VAL A 75 13.79 10.03 17.67
CA VAL A 75 12.95 9.29 16.71
C VAL A 75 12.28 8.10 17.37
N ALA A 76 13.02 7.32 18.16
CA ALA A 76 12.47 6.16 18.88
C ALA A 76 11.37 6.57 19.87
N ASP A 77 11.59 7.66 20.61
CA ASP A 77 10.62 8.21 21.55
C ASP A 77 9.35 8.71 20.83
N ALA A 78 9.52 9.46 19.72
CA ALA A 78 8.41 9.94 18.91
C ALA A 78 7.59 8.78 18.32
N LEU A 79 8.25 7.77 17.74
CA LEU A 79 7.58 6.55 17.26
C LEU A 79 6.81 5.83 18.37
N THR A 80 7.39 5.76 19.57
CA THR A 80 6.73 5.17 20.74
C THR A 80 5.48 5.95 21.11
N GLY A 81 5.55 7.29 21.06
CA GLY A 81 4.39 8.17 21.30
C GLY A 81 3.21 7.90 20.38
N LEU A 82 3.47 7.58 19.10
CA LEU A 82 2.43 7.23 18.12
C LEU A 82 1.65 5.96 18.48
N THR A 83 2.19 5.11 19.34
CA THR A 83 1.58 3.83 19.77
C THR A 83 0.93 3.87 21.13
N SER A 84 0.90 5.04 21.80
CA SER A 84 0.24 5.19 23.10
C SER A 84 -1.27 4.92 23.00
N ASP A 85 -1.87 4.47 24.10
CA ASP A 85 -3.33 4.23 24.17
C ASP A 85 -4.12 5.51 23.84
N GLU A 86 -3.60 6.69 24.23
CA GLU A 86 -4.20 7.98 23.91
C GLU A 86 -4.15 8.26 22.41
N ALA A 87 -3.00 8.03 21.77
CA ALA A 87 -2.86 8.21 20.33
C ALA A 87 -3.76 7.25 19.56
N MET A 88 -3.82 5.97 19.96
CA MET A 88 -4.69 4.96 19.33
C MET A 88 -6.17 5.33 19.48
N LYS A 89 -6.57 5.79 20.67
CA LYS A 89 -7.95 6.24 20.93
C LYS A 89 -8.31 7.51 20.14
N SER A 90 -7.40 8.47 20.08
CA SER A 90 -7.62 9.73 19.35
C SER A 90 -7.72 9.50 17.84
N LYS A 91 -6.81 8.72 17.26
CA LYS A 91 -6.74 8.49 15.80
C LYS A 91 -7.79 7.50 15.29
N TYR A 92 -8.03 6.43 16.04
CA TYR A 92 -8.82 5.27 15.54
C TYR A 92 -10.02 4.92 16.42
N GLY A 93 -10.20 5.58 17.57
CA GLY A 93 -11.30 5.27 18.50
C GLY A 93 -11.13 3.93 19.22
N VAL A 94 -9.95 3.33 19.23
CA VAL A 94 -9.67 2.03 19.84
C VAL A 94 -8.71 2.15 21.02
N SER A 95 -8.84 1.27 21.99
CA SER A 95 -7.95 1.19 23.16
C SER A 95 -7.78 -0.27 23.58
N GLY A 96 -6.65 -0.59 24.21
CA GLY A 96 -6.38 -1.94 24.71
C GLY A 96 -6.15 -2.99 23.60
N VAL A 97 -5.86 -2.55 22.39
CA VAL A 97 -5.51 -3.40 21.24
C VAL A 97 -4.02 -3.25 20.90
N ALA A 98 -3.45 -4.23 20.21
CA ALA A 98 -2.09 -4.09 19.70
C ALA A 98 -1.98 -2.86 18.78
N PRO A 99 -1.02 -1.95 19.03
CA PRO A 99 -0.91 -0.75 18.21
C PRO A 99 -0.42 -1.08 16.80
N LEU A 100 -0.91 -0.33 15.82
CA LEU A 100 -0.44 -0.35 14.44
C LEU A 100 0.50 0.85 14.23
N LEU A 101 1.82 0.62 14.34
CA LEU A 101 2.80 1.67 14.12
C LEU A 101 3.17 1.82 12.65
N PHE A 102 3.39 0.69 11.96
CA PHE A 102 3.85 0.67 10.58
C PHE A 102 2.87 -0.03 9.66
N ALA A 103 2.62 0.57 8.51
CA ALA A 103 2.00 -0.07 7.37
C ALA A 103 3.03 -0.18 6.24
N VAL A 104 3.14 -1.36 5.61
CA VAL A 104 4.06 -1.53 4.47
C VAL A 104 3.43 -0.89 3.24
N GLY A 105 3.94 0.26 2.83
CA GLY A 105 3.48 0.98 1.65
C GLY A 105 3.97 0.34 0.35
N ASP A 106 5.23 -0.10 0.30
CA ASP A 106 5.81 -0.88 -0.80
C ASP A 106 6.89 -1.82 -0.27
N GLY A 107 7.17 -2.91 -1.00
CA GLY A 107 8.20 -3.88 -0.65
C GLY A 107 7.73 -5.07 0.19
N ASN A 108 6.43 -5.37 0.28
CA ASN A 108 5.87 -6.49 1.04
C ASN A 108 6.59 -7.81 0.77
N HIS A 109 6.78 -8.16 -0.51
CA HIS A 109 7.47 -9.39 -0.88
C HIS A 109 8.97 -9.36 -0.55
N SER A 110 9.62 -8.19 -0.62
CA SER A 110 11.03 -8.03 -0.22
C SER A 110 11.19 -8.29 1.27
N LEU A 111 10.35 -7.67 2.10
CA LEU A 111 10.38 -7.85 3.55
C LEU A 111 10.04 -9.28 3.97
N ALA A 112 9.02 -9.89 3.36
CA ALA A 112 8.66 -11.28 3.61
C ALA A 112 9.79 -12.25 3.19
N THR A 113 10.49 -11.96 2.08
CA THR A 113 11.65 -12.74 1.65
C THR A 113 12.83 -12.61 2.62
N ALA A 114 13.08 -11.39 3.13
CA ALA A 114 14.10 -11.15 4.15
C ALA A 114 13.84 -12.01 5.40
N LYS A 115 12.60 -12.00 5.88
CA LYS A 115 12.15 -12.83 7.01
C LYS A 115 12.36 -14.32 6.71
N ALA A 116 11.93 -14.80 5.55
CA ALA A 116 12.08 -16.20 5.17
C ALA A 116 13.56 -16.65 5.14
N CYS A 117 14.47 -15.82 4.59
CA CYS A 117 15.90 -16.10 4.60
C CYS A 117 16.49 -16.13 6.01
N TYR A 118 16.07 -15.20 6.89
CA TYR A 118 16.50 -15.20 8.29
C TYR A 118 16.03 -16.45 9.03
N GLU A 119 14.75 -16.82 8.91
CA GLU A 119 14.19 -18.02 9.54
C GLU A 119 14.88 -19.31 9.06
N GLU A 120 15.31 -19.35 7.81
CA GLU A 120 16.11 -20.47 7.29
C GLU A 120 17.49 -20.53 7.94
N GLN A 121 18.17 -19.38 8.07
CA GLN A 121 19.51 -19.29 8.67
C GLN A 121 19.53 -19.57 10.20
N LYS A 122 18.40 -19.39 10.87
CA LYS A 122 18.24 -19.71 12.29
C LYS A 122 18.28 -21.20 12.59
N LYS A 123 17.96 -22.05 11.62
CA LYS A 123 17.86 -23.49 11.83
C LYS A 123 19.19 -24.07 12.31
N GLY A 124 19.14 -24.77 13.46
CA GLY A 124 20.30 -25.41 14.08
C GLY A 124 21.26 -24.45 14.82
N LYS A 125 20.87 -23.19 15.02
CA LYS A 125 21.66 -22.18 15.75
C LYS A 125 21.10 -21.92 17.15
N THR A 126 22.00 -21.58 18.09
CA THR A 126 21.61 -21.11 19.42
C THR A 126 21.00 -19.71 19.37
N PRO A 127 20.28 -19.24 20.41
CA PRO A 127 19.77 -17.88 20.50
C PRO A 127 20.87 -16.80 20.28
N GLU A 128 22.03 -16.96 20.88
CA GLU A 128 23.14 -16.03 20.71
C GLU A 128 23.61 -15.96 19.25
N GLU A 129 23.75 -17.13 18.60
CA GLU A 129 24.21 -17.21 17.22
C GLU A 129 23.23 -16.57 16.25
N TYR A 130 21.91 -16.84 16.34
CA TYR A 130 20.96 -16.28 15.38
C TYR A 130 20.64 -14.81 15.65
N LEU A 131 20.73 -14.34 16.89
CA LEU A 131 20.59 -12.91 17.21
C LEU A 131 21.75 -12.06 16.68
N ALA A 132 22.93 -12.66 16.50
CA ALA A 132 24.12 -12.03 15.93
C ALA A 132 24.12 -12.00 14.38
N LEU A 133 23.18 -12.71 13.71
CA LEU A 133 23.14 -12.72 12.24
C LEU A 133 22.80 -11.35 11.66
N PRO A 134 23.56 -10.84 10.69
CA PRO A 134 23.19 -9.61 9.98
C PRO A 134 21.81 -9.68 9.32
N SER A 135 21.41 -10.86 8.82
CA SER A 135 20.10 -11.12 8.21
C SER A 135 18.89 -10.94 9.15
N ARG A 136 19.14 -10.74 10.46
CA ARG A 136 18.11 -10.35 11.43
C ARG A 136 17.45 -9.01 11.08
N TYR A 137 18.17 -8.15 10.40
CA TYR A 137 17.70 -6.81 10.04
C TYR A 137 17.40 -6.72 8.55
N ALA A 138 16.46 -5.90 8.19
CA ALA A 138 16.21 -5.48 6.82
C ALA A 138 16.31 -3.95 6.75
N LEU A 139 16.87 -3.43 5.67
CA LEU A 139 16.89 -2.01 5.41
C LEU A 139 15.48 -1.58 4.98
N VAL A 140 14.96 -0.52 5.59
CA VAL A 140 13.64 0.04 5.31
C VAL A 140 13.72 1.57 5.30
N GLU A 141 12.86 2.18 4.52
CA GLU A 141 12.57 3.61 4.54
C GLU A 141 11.32 3.86 5.37
N VAL A 142 11.33 4.83 6.27
CA VAL A 142 10.16 5.24 7.04
C VAL A 142 9.67 6.58 6.49
N VAL A 143 8.42 6.62 6.07
CA VAL A 143 7.79 7.81 5.48
C VAL A 143 6.53 8.17 6.25
N ASN A 144 6.32 9.45 6.50
CA ASN A 144 5.07 9.91 7.08
C ASN A 144 3.95 9.82 6.03
N ASN A 145 2.88 9.10 6.35
CA ASN A 145 1.70 8.99 5.48
C ASN A 145 1.07 10.36 5.14
N HIS A 146 1.32 11.37 5.98
CA HIS A 146 0.84 12.73 5.79
C HIS A 146 1.82 13.65 5.04
N ASP A 147 2.93 13.13 4.52
CA ASP A 147 3.84 13.90 3.66
C ASP A 147 3.11 14.38 2.40
N ASP A 148 3.24 15.67 2.09
CA ASP A 148 2.51 16.30 0.98
C ASP A 148 2.94 15.76 -0.39
N ALA A 149 4.15 15.22 -0.51
CA ALA A 149 4.65 14.59 -1.73
C ALA A 149 4.05 13.21 -1.99
N LEU A 150 3.50 12.57 -0.95
CA LEU A 150 2.88 11.26 -1.08
C LEU A 150 1.44 11.40 -1.59
N GLN A 151 1.14 10.85 -2.76
CA GLN A 151 -0.19 10.84 -3.35
C GLN A 151 -0.66 9.40 -3.58
N PHE A 152 -1.91 9.14 -3.22
CA PHE A 152 -2.56 7.85 -3.43
C PHE A 152 -3.45 7.93 -4.66
N GLU A 153 -3.00 7.32 -5.74
CA GLU A 153 -3.75 7.23 -6.97
C GLU A 153 -4.64 5.98 -6.99
N PRO A 154 -5.90 6.09 -7.38
CA PRO A 154 -6.78 4.93 -7.42
C PRO A 154 -6.32 3.95 -8.49
N ILE A 155 -6.44 2.67 -8.21
CA ILE A 155 -6.29 1.61 -9.20
C ILE A 155 -7.69 1.14 -9.58
N HIS A 156 -8.03 1.28 -10.85
CA HIS A 156 -9.31 0.87 -11.40
C HIS A 156 -9.31 -0.59 -11.82
N ARG A 157 -10.46 -1.10 -12.24
CA ARG A 157 -10.59 -2.47 -12.75
C ARG A 157 -11.15 -2.43 -14.15
N VAL A 158 -10.62 -3.28 -15.02
CA VAL A 158 -11.24 -3.60 -16.29
C VAL A 158 -11.54 -5.09 -16.32
N LEU A 159 -12.77 -5.43 -16.56
CA LEU A 159 -13.21 -6.80 -16.75
C LEU A 159 -13.25 -7.12 -18.23
N PHE A 160 -12.76 -8.30 -18.60
CA PHE A 160 -12.74 -8.81 -19.97
C PHE A 160 -13.62 -10.06 -20.08
N GLY A 161 -14.29 -10.19 -21.20
CA GLY A 161 -15.15 -11.35 -21.46
C GLY A 161 -16.38 -11.40 -20.58
N VAL A 162 -16.95 -10.22 -20.22
CA VAL A 162 -18.12 -10.11 -19.35
C VAL A 162 -19.30 -9.44 -20.08
N ASP A 163 -20.51 -9.90 -19.76
CA ASP A 163 -21.74 -9.21 -20.13
C ASP A 163 -22.12 -8.22 -19.04
N HIS A 164 -22.17 -6.92 -19.38
CA HIS A 164 -22.42 -5.88 -18.41
C HIS A 164 -23.83 -5.97 -17.77
N LYS A 165 -24.87 -6.40 -18.51
CA LYS A 165 -26.22 -6.54 -17.95
C LYS A 165 -26.24 -7.61 -16.89
N LYS A 166 -25.66 -8.79 -17.21
CA LYS A 166 -25.51 -9.87 -16.25
C LYS A 166 -24.69 -9.45 -15.05
N PHE A 167 -23.57 -8.74 -15.27
CA PHE A 167 -22.76 -8.24 -14.16
C PHE A 167 -23.57 -7.34 -13.23
N MET A 168 -24.32 -6.37 -13.76
CA MET A 168 -25.13 -5.45 -12.96
C MET A 168 -26.31 -6.14 -12.28
N GLU A 169 -26.93 -7.14 -12.92
CA GLU A 169 -27.97 -7.97 -12.28
C GLU A 169 -27.42 -8.76 -11.09
N GLU A 170 -26.27 -9.43 -11.25
CA GLU A 170 -25.65 -10.18 -10.17
C GLU A 170 -25.11 -9.25 -9.07
N PHE A 171 -24.59 -8.06 -9.43
CA PHE A 171 -24.20 -7.04 -8.47
C PHE A 171 -25.34 -6.62 -7.56
N LYS A 172 -26.53 -6.36 -8.13
CA LYS A 172 -27.74 -6.00 -7.37
C LYS A 172 -28.27 -7.17 -6.52
N LYS A 173 -28.06 -8.41 -6.94
CA LYS A 173 -28.39 -9.59 -6.12
C LYS A 173 -27.43 -9.72 -4.93
N PHE A 174 -26.15 -9.45 -5.16
CA PHE A 174 -25.12 -9.52 -4.14
C PHE A 174 -25.23 -8.38 -3.12
N TYR A 175 -25.58 -7.18 -3.60
CA TYR A 175 -25.86 -5.99 -2.81
C TYR A 175 -27.33 -5.54 -3.03
N PRO A 176 -28.29 -6.08 -2.29
CA PRO A 176 -29.72 -5.83 -2.57
C PRO A 176 -30.16 -4.37 -2.47
N ASN A 177 -29.42 -3.55 -1.69
CA ASN A 177 -29.70 -2.13 -1.53
C ASN A 177 -28.96 -1.26 -2.56
N ALA A 178 -28.14 -1.85 -3.44
CA ALA A 178 -27.42 -1.11 -4.47
C ALA A 178 -28.41 -0.52 -5.49
N HIS A 179 -28.14 0.71 -5.89
CA HIS A 179 -28.96 1.42 -6.88
C HIS A 179 -28.07 2.10 -7.93
N GLU A 180 -28.63 2.35 -9.11
CA GLU A 180 -27.98 3.12 -10.16
C GLU A 180 -27.90 4.60 -9.78
N GLY A 181 -26.90 5.28 -10.30
CA GLY A 181 -26.62 6.68 -10.00
C GLY A 181 -25.71 6.86 -8.78
N LYS A 182 -25.33 8.12 -8.56
CA LYS A 182 -24.51 8.53 -7.41
C LYS A 182 -25.41 8.80 -6.21
N GLY A 183 -24.98 8.41 -5.03
CA GLY A 183 -25.67 8.60 -3.76
C GLY A 183 -24.73 8.44 -2.58
N ASP A 184 -25.28 8.41 -1.37
CA ASP A 184 -24.52 8.16 -0.15
C ASP A 184 -24.06 6.71 -0.09
N GLY A 185 -22.82 6.47 0.26
CA GLY A 185 -22.20 5.15 0.34
C GLY A 185 -21.01 4.97 -0.60
N HIS A 186 -20.76 3.74 -1.03
CA HIS A 186 -19.69 3.43 -1.97
C HIS A 186 -20.15 3.60 -3.41
N VAL A 187 -19.67 4.64 -4.06
CA VAL A 187 -19.93 4.95 -5.47
C VAL A 187 -18.85 4.31 -6.34
N ILE A 188 -19.29 3.56 -7.36
CA ILE A 188 -18.42 2.96 -8.38
C ILE A 188 -18.91 3.47 -9.72
N GLU A 189 -18.04 4.15 -10.46
CA GLU A 189 -18.36 4.53 -11.83
C GLU A 189 -18.12 3.35 -12.78
N VAL A 190 -18.96 3.24 -13.79
CA VAL A 190 -18.99 2.09 -14.71
C VAL A 190 -18.98 2.59 -16.13
N CYS A 191 -18.18 1.98 -17.00
CA CYS A 191 -18.22 2.25 -18.43
C CYS A 191 -18.23 0.94 -19.25
N TRP A 192 -19.04 0.93 -20.34
CA TRP A 192 -19.18 -0.21 -21.25
C TRP A 192 -19.72 0.26 -22.61
N ASN A 193 -19.19 -0.30 -23.70
CA ASN A 193 -19.68 -0.02 -25.06
C ASN A 193 -19.93 1.48 -25.35
N GLY A 194 -19.06 2.38 -24.86
CA GLY A 194 -19.23 3.82 -25.03
C GLY A 194 -20.29 4.47 -24.13
N HIS A 195 -20.87 3.72 -23.18
CA HIS A 195 -21.79 4.25 -22.17
C HIS A 195 -21.08 4.42 -20.84
N ASP A 196 -21.47 5.44 -20.10
CA ASP A 196 -21.04 5.70 -18.73
C ASP A 196 -22.22 5.65 -17.77
N GLY A 197 -21.97 5.18 -16.57
CA GLY A 197 -22.94 5.12 -15.48
C GLY A 197 -22.26 5.07 -14.12
N SER A 198 -23.05 4.87 -13.09
CA SER A 198 -22.54 4.61 -11.75
C SER A 198 -23.51 3.72 -10.98
N VAL A 199 -22.97 3.02 -9.98
CA VAL A 199 -23.73 2.26 -9.01
C VAL A 199 -23.28 2.64 -7.61
N THR A 200 -24.24 2.75 -6.70
CA THR A 200 -23.98 3.08 -5.29
C THR A 200 -24.40 1.91 -4.39
N VAL A 201 -23.54 1.55 -3.45
CA VAL A 201 -23.86 0.64 -2.33
C VAL A 201 -24.01 1.50 -1.07
N PRO A 202 -25.24 1.76 -0.59
CA PRO A 202 -25.49 2.75 0.47
C PRO A 202 -25.01 2.30 1.86
N ASP A 203 -25.06 1.00 2.14
CA ASP A 203 -24.67 0.44 3.45
C ASP A 203 -23.51 -0.55 3.31
N PRO A 204 -22.28 -0.06 2.98
CA PRO A 204 -21.15 -0.93 2.78
C PRO A 204 -20.68 -1.55 4.10
N LYS A 205 -20.25 -2.83 4.05
CA LYS A 205 -19.74 -3.56 5.24
C LYS A 205 -18.24 -3.32 5.49
N VAL A 206 -17.56 -2.70 4.56
CA VAL A 206 -16.13 -2.40 4.60
C VAL A 206 -15.88 -0.90 4.40
N GLN A 207 -14.70 -0.44 4.80
CA GLN A 207 -14.40 1.00 4.81
C GLN A 207 -14.20 1.62 3.42
N LEU A 208 -13.74 0.84 2.44
CA LEU A 208 -13.38 1.36 1.12
C LEU A 208 -14.23 0.77 0.01
N ALA A 209 -14.59 1.61 -0.98
CA ALA A 209 -15.32 1.19 -2.19
C ALA A 209 -14.62 0.06 -2.95
N VAL A 210 -13.28 0.07 -2.96
CA VAL A 210 -12.47 -1.00 -3.55
C VAL A 210 -12.72 -2.35 -2.89
N GLY A 211 -12.91 -2.39 -1.58
CA GLY A 211 -13.23 -3.63 -0.84
C GLY A 211 -14.59 -4.19 -1.23
N THR A 212 -15.60 -3.32 -1.27
CA THR A 212 -16.94 -3.67 -1.75
C THR A 212 -16.90 -4.24 -3.18
N LEU A 213 -16.23 -3.52 -4.10
CA LEU A 213 -16.15 -3.96 -5.49
C LEU A 213 -15.35 -5.26 -5.66
N GLN A 214 -14.18 -5.37 -5.03
CA GLN A 214 -13.30 -6.52 -5.20
C GLN A 214 -13.92 -7.81 -4.65
N THR A 215 -14.62 -7.73 -3.53
CA THR A 215 -15.35 -8.89 -2.97
C THR A 215 -16.36 -9.45 -3.97
N PHE A 216 -17.11 -8.56 -4.63
CA PHE A 216 -18.06 -8.99 -5.64
C PHE A 216 -17.37 -9.53 -6.91
N ILE A 217 -16.35 -8.85 -7.42
CA ILE A 217 -15.60 -9.28 -8.62
C ILE A 217 -15.06 -10.70 -8.42
N ASP A 218 -14.44 -10.99 -7.28
CA ASP A 218 -13.84 -12.30 -7.02
C ASP A 218 -14.90 -13.42 -7.02
N GLU A 219 -16.10 -13.19 -6.47
CA GLU A 219 -17.19 -14.15 -6.52
C GLU A 219 -17.83 -14.24 -7.92
N TYR A 220 -18.01 -13.13 -8.61
CA TYR A 220 -18.55 -13.10 -9.96
C TYR A 220 -17.68 -13.89 -10.94
N LEU A 221 -16.37 -13.60 -10.98
CA LEU A 221 -15.44 -14.27 -11.89
C LEU A 221 -15.31 -15.77 -11.61
N LYS A 222 -15.36 -16.16 -10.33
CA LYS A 222 -15.36 -17.57 -9.92
C LYS A 222 -16.58 -18.31 -10.43
N GLN A 223 -17.73 -17.67 -10.48
CA GLN A 223 -18.99 -18.28 -10.87
C GLN A 223 -19.25 -18.23 -12.40
N PHE A 224 -18.91 -17.10 -13.02
CA PHE A 224 -19.31 -16.82 -14.40
C PHE A 224 -18.13 -16.72 -15.38
N GLY A 225 -16.89 -16.75 -14.87
CA GLY A 225 -15.69 -16.59 -15.69
C GLY A 225 -15.44 -15.14 -16.07
N GLY A 226 -14.50 -14.94 -16.97
CA GLY A 226 -13.94 -13.64 -17.34
C GLY A 226 -12.58 -13.41 -16.68
N GLU A 227 -11.98 -12.28 -16.97
CA GLU A 227 -10.69 -11.86 -16.43
C GLU A 227 -10.77 -10.44 -15.88
N VAL A 228 -9.92 -10.11 -14.90
CA VAL A 228 -9.80 -8.75 -14.36
C VAL A 228 -8.36 -8.26 -14.47
N ASP A 229 -8.20 -7.03 -14.97
CA ASP A 229 -6.93 -6.31 -14.89
C ASP A 229 -7.08 -5.04 -14.05
N TYR A 230 -5.93 -4.58 -13.54
CA TYR A 230 -5.81 -3.47 -12.61
C TYR A 230 -5.13 -2.30 -13.32
N ILE A 231 -5.88 -1.26 -13.57
CA ILE A 231 -5.49 -0.16 -14.47
C ILE A 231 -5.29 1.12 -13.67
N HIS A 232 -4.16 1.78 -13.92
CA HIS A 232 -3.89 3.11 -13.43
C HIS A 232 -4.32 4.16 -14.47
N GLY A 233 -5.18 5.09 -14.06
CA GLY A 233 -5.68 6.19 -14.88
C GLY A 233 -7.06 5.95 -15.48
N ASP A 234 -7.89 7.00 -15.39
CA ASP A 234 -9.29 7.00 -15.81
C ASP A 234 -9.44 6.81 -17.32
N GLU A 235 -8.63 7.52 -18.12
CA GLU A 235 -8.71 7.49 -19.58
C GLU A 235 -8.49 6.08 -20.14
N VAL A 236 -7.43 5.42 -19.68
CA VAL A 236 -7.09 4.05 -20.12
C VAL A 236 -8.17 3.08 -19.67
N THR A 237 -8.70 3.24 -18.46
CA THR A 237 -9.79 2.40 -17.94
C THR A 237 -11.05 2.54 -18.78
N ARG A 238 -11.43 3.77 -19.15
CA ARG A 238 -12.59 4.04 -20.02
C ARG A 238 -12.37 3.52 -21.44
N GLU A 239 -11.17 3.74 -22.01
CA GLU A 239 -10.84 3.22 -23.34
C GLU A 239 -10.98 1.69 -23.40
N LEU A 240 -10.36 0.99 -22.46
CA LEU A 240 -10.41 -0.49 -22.41
C LEU A 240 -11.82 -1.01 -22.06
N GLY A 241 -12.51 -0.38 -21.12
CA GLY A 241 -13.84 -0.75 -20.68
C GLY A 241 -14.93 -0.52 -21.75
N SER A 242 -14.70 0.42 -22.67
CA SER A 242 -15.64 0.72 -23.75
C SER A 242 -15.57 -0.26 -24.92
N LYS A 243 -14.61 -1.19 -24.96
CA LYS A 243 -14.50 -2.20 -25.99
C LYS A 243 -15.58 -3.30 -25.77
N GLU A 244 -16.02 -3.92 -26.86
CA GLU A 244 -17.01 -4.98 -26.82
C GLU A 244 -16.56 -6.15 -25.91
N GLY A 245 -17.45 -6.63 -25.06
CA GLY A 245 -17.15 -7.68 -24.07
C GLY A 245 -16.33 -7.24 -22.87
N ASN A 246 -16.06 -5.93 -22.74
CA ASN A 246 -15.33 -5.38 -21.61
C ASN A 246 -16.22 -4.48 -20.75
N MET A 247 -15.73 -4.21 -19.52
CA MET A 247 -16.37 -3.30 -18.60
C MET A 247 -15.32 -2.61 -17.74
N GLY A 248 -15.28 -1.29 -17.73
CA GLY A 248 -14.43 -0.51 -16.84
C GLY A 248 -15.16 -0.14 -15.55
N LEU A 249 -14.46 -0.23 -14.43
CA LEU A 249 -14.97 0.05 -13.08
C LEU A 249 -14.00 1.02 -12.41
N LEU A 250 -14.42 2.28 -12.29
CA LEU A 250 -13.59 3.34 -11.73
C LEU A 250 -13.93 3.55 -10.25
N LEU A 251 -12.90 3.68 -9.46
CA LEU A 251 -12.97 3.80 -8.02
C LEU A 251 -12.53 5.19 -7.56
N PRO A 252 -13.10 5.72 -6.48
CA PRO A 252 -12.59 6.94 -5.87
C PRO A 252 -11.19 6.75 -5.30
N ALA A 253 -10.39 7.81 -5.30
CA ALA A 253 -9.11 7.82 -4.61
C ALA A 253 -9.31 7.63 -3.09
N MET A 254 -8.44 6.87 -2.47
CA MET A 254 -8.40 6.72 -1.02
C MET A 254 -7.70 7.93 -0.40
N GLY A 255 -8.31 8.54 0.61
CA GLY A 255 -7.66 9.57 1.41
C GLY A 255 -6.54 8.99 2.30
N LYS A 256 -5.50 9.77 2.55
CA LYS A 256 -4.36 9.34 3.40
C LYS A 256 -4.81 8.91 4.80
N GLU A 257 -5.76 9.64 5.37
CA GLU A 257 -6.35 9.38 6.69
C GLU A 257 -7.12 8.07 6.76
N GLN A 258 -7.52 7.51 5.62
CA GLN A 258 -8.28 6.26 5.56
C GLN A 258 -7.38 5.02 5.66
N LEU A 259 -6.08 5.12 5.31
CA LEU A 259 -5.20 3.95 5.24
C LEU A 259 -5.15 3.17 6.56
N PHE A 260 -4.68 3.84 7.62
CA PHE A 260 -4.53 3.18 8.93
C PHE A 260 -5.87 2.84 9.56
N LYS A 261 -6.88 3.70 9.41
CA LYS A 261 -8.25 3.42 9.89
C LYS A 261 -8.82 2.16 9.24
N THR A 262 -8.65 2.01 7.93
CA THR A 262 -9.12 0.83 7.21
C THR A 262 -8.38 -0.42 7.65
N VAL A 263 -7.05 -0.36 7.78
CA VAL A 263 -6.27 -1.53 8.24
C VAL A 263 -6.66 -1.94 9.66
N MET A 264 -6.95 -0.98 10.54
CA MET A 264 -7.41 -1.26 11.91
C MET A 264 -8.82 -1.87 11.94
N ALA A 265 -9.73 -1.45 11.06
CA ALA A 265 -11.12 -1.90 11.04
C ALA A 265 -11.31 -3.20 10.24
N ASP A 266 -10.74 -3.24 9.03
CA ASP A 266 -11.01 -4.29 8.04
C ASP A 266 -9.84 -5.28 7.88
N GLY A 267 -8.66 -4.95 8.44
CA GLY A 267 -7.43 -5.72 8.26
C GLY A 267 -6.67 -5.35 6.99
N VAL A 268 -6.08 -6.35 6.34
CA VAL A 268 -5.26 -6.15 5.14
C VAL A 268 -6.10 -5.57 4.00
N LEU A 269 -5.60 -4.49 3.38
CA LEU A 269 -6.27 -3.87 2.24
C LEU A 269 -6.43 -4.85 1.06
N PRO A 270 -7.49 -4.71 0.27
CA PRO A 270 -7.64 -5.43 -0.98
C PRO A 270 -6.44 -5.21 -1.90
N ARG A 271 -6.13 -6.22 -2.72
CA ARG A 271 -5.04 -6.09 -3.69
C ARG A 271 -5.29 -4.91 -4.63
N LYS A 272 -4.21 -4.18 -4.93
CA LYS A 272 -4.28 -3.05 -5.85
C LYS A 272 -5.34 -2.01 -5.45
N THR A 273 -5.35 -1.61 -4.19
CA THR A 273 -6.22 -0.54 -3.67
C THR A 273 -5.80 0.82 -4.21
N PHE A 274 -4.50 1.09 -4.20
CA PHE A 274 -3.92 2.35 -4.69
C PHE A 274 -2.51 2.13 -5.24
N SER A 275 -1.99 3.13 -5.93
CA SER A 275 -0.59 3.30 -6.28
C SER A 275 -0.05 4.55 -5.59
N MET A 276 1.21 4.54 -5.19
CA MET A 276 1.91 5.72 -4.72
C MET A 276 2.71 6.32 -5.88
N GLY A 277 2.19 7.42 -6.42
CA GLY A 277 2.75 8.11 -7.59
C GLY A 277 2.67 7.30 -8.89
N HIS A 278 3.15 7.90 -9.95
CA HIS A 278 3.23 7.27 -11.26
C HIS A 278 4.51 6.43 -11.41
N ALA A 279 4.54 5.52 -12.39
CA ALA A 279 5.71 4.67 -12.64
C ALA A 279 6.99 5.48 -12.92
N GLN A 280 6.85 6.62 -13.57
CA GLN A 280 7.95 7.56 -13.87
C GLN A 280 8.51 8.27 -12.62
N ASP A 281 7.78 8.26 -11.50
CA ASP A 281 8.21 8.89 -10.25
C ASP A 281 9.06 7.96 -9.40
N LYS A 282 9.17 6.68 -9.76
CA LYS A 282 10.03 5.72 -9.08
C LYS A 282 11.50 6.08 -9.31
N ARG A 283 12.28 6.08 -8.22
CA ARG A 283 13.67 6.50 -8.21
C ARG A 283 14.61 5.33 -8.03
N TYR A 284 15.89 5.57 -8.31
CA TYR A 284 16.93 4.58 -8.10
C TYR A 284 17.20 4.39 -6.61
N TYR A 285 17.58 3.17 -6.24
CA TYR A 285 18.00 2.86 -4.88
C TYR A 285 19.42 3.36 -4.67
N VAL A 286 19.63 4.13 -3.63
CA VAL A 286 20.92 4.71 -3.29
C VAL A 286 21.48 4.16 -1.98
N GLU A 287 20.68 3.45 -1.21
CA GLU A 287 21.06 2.83 0.03
C GLU A 287 21.19 1.31 -0.15
N ALA A 288 22.22 0.74 0.48
CA ALA A 288 22.52 -0.69 0.41
C ALA A 288 22.75 -1.28 1.80
N ARG A 289 22.51 -2.55 1.93
CA ARG A 289 22.83 -3.33 3.10
C ARG A 289 23.77 -4.49 2.76
#